data_3c07384fa0f4baa9eca9e325edef2e66
#
_entry.id   3c07384fa0f4baa9eca9e325edef2e66
#
_cell.length_a   1.000
_cell.length_b   1.000
_cell.length_c   1.000
_cell.angle_alpha   90.00
_cell.angle_beta   90.00
_cell.angle_gamma   90.00
#
_symmetry.space_group_name_H-M   'P 1'
#
loop_
_entity.id
_entity.type
_entity.pdbx_description
1 polymer ?
#
loop_
_entity_poly.entity_id
_entity_poly.type
_entity_poly.pdbx_seq_one_letter_code
_entity_poly.pdbx_strand_id
1 'polypeptide(L)'
;MKLLGFVVLCLVTSISQAVPCGAPENRQFDFWIGDWQVHRPDGSLAGINRITLEYGGCVVHERYATGKGYSGESLNSYDAARKVWHQTWVDDSGLLLTLEGHWDGKNMVLEGIGPGPDGVMTKQRITWMPNSDGSVRQLWVSADSKGAWVVVFDGRYTKH
;
A
#
# COMPACT_ATOMS: atom_id res chain seq x y z
N MET A 1 13.63 -61.84 38.71
CA MET A 1 12.92 -61.31 37.56
C MET A 1 12.95 -59.78 37.69
N LYS A 2 13.80 -59.09 36.91
CA LYS A 2 13.86 -57.61 36.93
C LYS A 2 13.03 -57.09 35.73
N LEU A 3 11.94 -56.39 35.99
CA LEU A 3 11.17 -55.67 34.97
C LEU A 3 11.95 -54.43 34.57
N LEU A 4 12.39 -54.38 33.33
CA LEU A 4 12.87 -53.12 32.69
C LEU A 4 11.62 -52.34 32.22
N GLY A 5 11.34 -51.22 32.88
CA GLY A 5 10.33 -50.28 32.40
C GLY A 5 10.87 -49.46 31.23
N PHE A 6 10.25 -49.60 30.07
CA PHE A 6 10.52 -48.73 28.90
C PHE A 6 9.78 -47.40 29.11
N VAL A 7 10.53 -46.31 29.27
CA VAL A 7 9.98 -44.95 29.22
C VAL A 7 9.93 -44.53 27.78
N VAL A 8 8.73 -44.40 27.20
CA VAL A 8 8.50 -43.84 25.88
C VAL A 8 8.47 -42.31 26.02
N LEU A 9 9.52 -41.64 25.58
CA LEU A 9 9.58 -40.17 25.52
C LEU A 9 8.82 -39.71 24.26
N CYS A 10 7.57 -39.23 24.40
CA CYS A 10 6.82 -38.59 23.32
C CYS A 10 7.41 -37.19 23.06
N LEU A 11 8.16 -37.05 21.98
CA LEU A 11 8.59 -35.73 21.43
C LEU A 11 7.36 -35.05 20.81
N VAL A 12 6.78 -34.07 21.51
CA VAL A 12 5.75 -33.19 20.95
C VAL A 12 6.44 -32.14 20.07
N THR A 13 6.45 -32.38 18.77
CA THR A 13 6.88 -31.36 17.80
C THR A 13 5.79 -30.29 17.68
N SER A 14 6.04 -29.12 18.23
CA SER A 14 5.19 -27.93 18.02
C SER A 14 5.32 -27.50 16.56
N ILE A 15 4.28 -27.72 15.76
CA ILE A 15 4.17 -27.16 14.40
C ILE A 15 3.87 -25.68 14.58
N SER A 16 4.88 -24.81 14.40
CA SER A 16 4.67 -23.37 14.29
C SER A 16 3.88 -23.12 13.00
N GLN A 17 2.61 -22.76 13.12
CA GLN A 17 1.85 -22.31 11.96
C GLN A 17 2.41 -20.94 11.52
N ALA A 18 2.85 -20.86 10.27
CA ALA A 18 3.26 -19.60 9.68
C ALA A 18 2.07 -18.62 9.70
N VAL A 19 2.28 -17.42 10.23
CA VAL A 19 1.27 -16.37 10.21
C VAL A 19 1.03 -15.98 8.73
N PRO A 20 -0.20 -16.04 8.24
CA PRO A 20 -0.51 -15.57 6.89
C PRO A 20 0.06 -14.17 6.67
N CYS A 21 0.66 -13.92 5.51
CA CYS A 21 1.25 -12.62 5.14
C CYS A 21 2.26 -12.05 6.16
N GLY A 22 2.97 -12.93 6.89
CA GLY A 22 4.02 -12.55 7.85
C GLY A 22 5.40 -12.37 7.24
N ALA A 23 5.58 -12.60 5.93
CA ALA A 23 6.85 -12.42 5.26
C ALA A 23 7.27 -10.94 5.24
N PRO A 24 8.59 -10.62 5.25
CA PRO A 24 9.08 -9.24 5.24
C PRO A 24 8.51 -8.39 4.10
N GLU A 25 8.29 -8.98 2.94
CA GLU A 25 7.73 -8.32 1.77
C GLU A 25 6.32 -7.78 2.02
N ASN A 26 5.49 -8.51 2.80
CA ASN A 26 4.16 -8.06 3.18
C ASN A 26 4.17 -6.85 4.13
N ARG A 27 5.34 -6.52 4.73
CA ARG A 27 5.52 -5.41 5.68
C ARG A 27 6.12 -4.16 5.04
N GLN A 28 6.50 -4.24 3.74
CA GLN A 28 7.16 -3.14 3.03
C GLN A 28 6.30 -1.87 2.90
N PHE A 29 4.98 -1.97 3.04
CA PHE A 29 4.07 -0.83 2.98
C PHE A 29 3.54 -0.38 4.36
N ASP A 30 4.00 -1.01 5.45
CA ASP A 30 3.53 -0.73 6.82
C ASP A 30 3.83 0.71 7.28
N PHE A 31 4.83 1.38 6.69
CA PHE A 31 5.14 2.78 6.97
C PHE A 31 3.97 3.74 6.66
N TRP A 32 3.03 3.32 5.82
CA TRP A 32 1.88 4.13 5.43
C TRP A 32 0.64 3.89 6.31
N ILE A 33 0.65 2.88 7.20
CA ILE A 33 -0.48 2.59 8.10
C ILE A 33 -0.68 3.72 9.11
N GLY A 34 -1.93 4.19 9.27
CA GLY A 34 -2.32 5.19 10.26
C GLY A 34 -3.44 6.10 9.82
N ASP A 35 -3.75 7.07 10.69
CA ASP A 35 -4.68 8.16 10.42
C ASP A 35 -3.87 9.43 10.06
N TRP A 36 -4.22 10.05 8.93
CA TRP A 36 -3.41 11.08 8.31
C TRP A 36 -4.21 12.31 7.92
N GLN A 37 -3.61 13.48 8.11
CA GLN A 37 -3.95 14.69 7.36
C GLN A 37 -3.04 14.74 6.12
N VAL A 38 -3.64 15.02 4.97
CA VAL A 38 -2.92 15.10 3.70
C VAL A 38 -2.90 16.54 3.23
N HIS A 39 -1.72 17.11 3.04
CA HIS A 39 -1.53 18.50 2.64
C HIS A 39 -0.90 18.58 1.24
N ARG A 40 -1.33 19.58 0.47
CA ARG A 40 -0.72 19.92 -0.82
C ARG A 40 0.62 20.63 -0.60
N PRO A 41 1.44 20.81 -1.65
CA PRO A 41 2.72 21.53 -1.56
C PRO A 41 2.59 22.98 -1.05
N ASP A 42 1.43 23.62 -1.25
CA ASP A 42 1.12 24.97 -0.74
C ASP A 42 0.70 24.99 0.74
N GLY A 43 0.68 23.82 1.41
CA GLY A 43 0.28 23.66 2.79
C GLY A 43 -1.24 23.54 3.02
N SER A 44 -2.07 23.70 1.99
CA SER A 44 -3.51 23.55 2.13
C SER A 44 -3.90 22.09 2.37
N LEU A 45 -4.94 21.86 3.20
CA LEU A 45 -5.47 20.52 3.44
C LEU A 45 -6.10 19.97 2.15
N ALA A 46 -5.59 18.85 1.68
CA ALA A 46 -6.14 18.09 0.56
C ALA A 46 -7.28 17.17 1.03
N GLY A 47 -7.11 16.52 2.16
CA GLY A 47 -8.09 15.58 2.72
C GLY A 47 -7.56 14.87 3.96
N ILE A 48 -8.34 13.91 4.43
CA ILE A 48 -7.95 12.96 5.47
C ILE A 48 -7.83 11.57 4.84
N ASN A 49 -6.93 10.76 5.40
CA ASN A 49 -6.73 9.41 4.89
C ASN A 49 -6.54 8.45 6.07
N ARG A 50 -7.32 7.39 6.08
CA ARG A 50 -7.19 6.32 7.05
C ARG A 50 -6.68 5.06 6.36
N ILE A 51 -5.52 4.58 6.79
CA ILE A 51 -4.90 3.38 6.25
C ILE A 51 -4.84 2.32 7.35
N THR A 52 -5.45 1.17 7.10
CA THR A 52 -5.54 0.05 8.06
C THR A 52 -4.93 -1.21 7.48
N LEU A 53 -4.42 -2.05 8.39
CA LEU A 53 -3.93 -3.38 8.05
C LEU A 53 -5.05 -4.38 8.32
N GLU A 54 -5.50 -5.09 7.29
CA GLU A 54 -6.68 -5.95 7.34
C GLU A 54 -6.36 -7.39 6.88
N TYR A 55 -7.34 -8.29 7.01
CA TYR A 55 -7.25 -9.70 6.60
C TYR A 55 -6.01 -10.43 7.14
N GLY A 56 -5.76 -10.28 8.44
CA GLY A 56 -4.62 -10.94 9.08
C GLY A 56 -3.25 -10.38 8.63
N GLY A 57 -3.21 -9.14 8.15
CA GLY A 57 -1.99 -8.48 7.71
C GLY A 57 -1.71 -8.64 6.21
N CYS A 58 -2.66 -9.14 5.43
CA CYS A 58 -2.46 -9.37 4.00
C CYS A 58 -2.83 -8.16 3.12
N VAL A 59 -3.64 -7.23 3.64
CA VAL A 59 -4.14 -6.07 2.88
C VAL A 59 -3.88 -4.79 3.65
N VAL A 60 -3.27 -3.82 2.98
CA VAL A 60 -3.23 -2.42 3.41
C VAL A 60 -4.39 -1.71 2.73
N HIS A 61 -5.41 -1.33 3.51
CA HIS A 61 -6.64 -0.72 3.02
C HIS A 61 -6.62 0.79 3.29
N GLU A 62 -6.70 1.57 2.24
CA GLU A 62 -6.77 3.03 2.26
C GLU A 62 -8.22 3.50 2.14
N ARG A 63 -8.58 4.53 2.92
CA ARG A 63 -9.85 5.25 2.84
C ARG A 63 -9.57 6.74 2.87
N TYR A 64 -9.64 7.36 1.70
CA TYR A 64 -9.39 8.79 1.50
C TYR A 64 -10.68 9.57 1.37
N ALA A 65 -10.76 10.74 1.99
CA ALA A 65 -11.88 11.66 1.83
C ALA A 65 -11.42 13.12 1.88
N THR A 66 -12.06 13.96 1.06
CA THR A 66 -11.88 15.42 1.10
C THR A 66 -13.06 16.07 1.84
N GLY A 67 -12.85 17.27 2.39
CA GLY A 67 -13.96 18.07 2.96
C GLY A 67 -14.96 18.61 1.92
N LYS A 68 -14.79 18.26 0.62
CA LYS A 68 -15.62 18.74 -0.50
C LYS A 68 -16.43 17.63 -1.17
N GLY A 69 -16.55 16.48 -0.54
CA GLY A 69 -17.39 15.38 -1.01
C GLY A 69 -16.73 14.38 -1.96
N TYR A 70 -15.43 14.53 -2.28
CA TYR A 70 -14.71 13.49 -3.01
C TYR A 70 -14.18 12.44 -2.03
N SER A 71 -14.33 11.16 -2.39
CA SER A 71 -13.82 10.03 -1.62
C SER A 71 -13.42 8.86 -2.51
N GLY A 72 -12.48 8.05 -2.02
CA GLY A 72 -12.05 6.84 -2.69
C GLY A 72 -11.33 5.90 -1.73
N GLU A 73 -11.18 4.67 -2.18
CA GLU A 73 -10.53 3.61 -1.41
C GLU A 73 -9.54 2.84 -2.28
N SER A 74 -8.49 2.31 -1.66
CA SER A 74 -7.63 1.33 -2.33
C SER A 74 -7.38 0.11 -1.47
N LEU A 75 -7.28 -1.04 -2.13
CA LEU A 75 -6.78 -2.29 -1.56
C LEU A 75 -5.39 -2.55 -2.11
N ASN A 76 -4.43 -2.69 -1.20
CA ASN A 76 -3.04 -2.93 -1.53
C ASN A 76 -2.60 -4.26 -0.93
N SER A 77 -2.05 -5.16 -1.73
CA SER A 77 -1.57 -6.46 -1.29
C SER A 77 -0.31 -6.89 -2.02
N TYR A 78 0.52 -7.68 -1.33
CA TYR A 78 1.68 -8.30 -1.95
C TYR A 78 1.28 -9.66 -2.54
N ASP A 79 1.41 -9.79 -3.86
CA ASP A 79 1.26 -11.07 -4.55
C ASP A 79 2.57 -11.85 -4.45
N ALA A 80 2.62 -12.80 -3.53
CA ALA A 80 3.82 -13.60 -3.28
C ALA A 80 4.19 -14.52 -4.45
N ALA A 81 3.23 -14.93 -5.28
CA ALA A 81 3.49 -15.79 -6.44
C ALA A 81 4.19 -15.02 -7.55
N ARG A 82 3.79 -13.77 -7.80
CA ARG A 82 4.40 -12.88 -8.80
C ARG A 82 5.48 -11.96 -8.22
N LYS A 83 5.60 -11.90 -6.89
CA LYS A 83 6.53 -11.04 -6.13
C LYS A 83 6.34 -9.56 -6.45
N VAL A 84 5.11 -9.10 -6.56
CA VAL A 84 4.75 -7.71 -6.83
C VAL A 84 3.75 -7.20 -5.80
N TRP A 85 3.79 -5.90 -5.49
CA TRP A 85 2.71 -5.19 -4.85
C TRP A 85 1.67 -4.83 -5.89
N HIS A 86 0.39 -5.01 -5.55
CA HIS A 86 -0.76 -4.66 -6.35
C HIS A 86 -1.62 -3.66 -5.58
N GLN A 87 -2.07 -2.60 -6.27
CA GLN A 87 -3.08 -1.67 -5.79
C GLN A 87 -4.26 -1.67 -6.75
N THR A 88 -5.46 -1.73 -6.19
CA THR A 88 -6.70 -1.35 -6.88
C THR A 88 -7.28 -0.13 -6.16
N TRP A 89 -7.39 0.98 -6.86
CA TRP A 89 -8.06 2.21 -6.42
C TRP A 89 -9.39 2.36 -7.10
N VAL A 90 -10.41 2.77 -6.34
CA VAL A 90 -11.74 3.17 -6.83
C VAL A 90 -12.17 4.45 -6.13
N ASP A 91 -12.94 5.30 -6.82
CA ASP A 91 -13.46 6.53 -6.23
C ASP A 91 -14.87 6.88 -6.72
N ASP A 92 -15.46 7.90 -6.10
CA ASP A 92 -16.82 8.36 -6.39
C ASP A 92 -16.95 9.12 -7.73
N SER A 93 -15.86 9.36 -8.46
CA SER A 93 -15.89 9.80 -9.86
C SER A 93 -16.06 8.65 -10.85
N GLY A 94 -16.00 7.40 -10.36
CA GLY A 94 -16.04 6.19 -11.19
C GLY A 94 -14.68 5.76 -11.75
N LEU A 95 -13.58 6.34 -11.26
CA LEU A 95 -12.24 5.90 -11.64
C LEU A 95 -11.99 4.50 -11.05
N LEU A 96 -11.50 3.60 -11.88
CA LEU A 96 -10.84 2.36 -11.51
C LEU A 96 -9.39 2.43 -12.00
N LEU A 97 -8.43 2.41 -11.07
CA LEU A 97 -7.01 2.41 -11.39
C LEU A 97 -6.33 1.20 -10.75
N THR A 98 -5.65 0.40 -11.55
CA THR A 98 -4.85 -0.73 -11.08
C THR A 98 -3.38 -0.46 -11.34
N LEU A 99 -2.57 -0.64 -10.30
CA LEU A 99 -1.13 -0.42 -10.35
C LEU A 99 -0.40 -1.63 -9.77
N GLU A 100 0.79 -1.90 -10.29
CA GLU A 100 1.68 -2.94 -9.78
C GLU A 100 3.12 -2.42 -9.69
N GLY A 101 3.91 -2.98 -8.75
CA GLY A 101 5.30 -2.59 -8.61
C GLY A 101 5.96 -3.13 -7.35
N HIS A 102 6.94 -2.39 -6.84
CA HIS A 102 7.85 -2.91 -5.83
C HIS A 102 8.31 -1.83 -4.85
N TRP A 103 8.75 -2.28 -3.69
CA TRP A 103 9.61 -1.52 -2.80
C TRP A 103 11.03 -1.50 -3.36
N ASP A 104 11.56 -0.31 -3.67
CA ASP A 104 12.91 -0.13 -4.25
C ASP A 104 14.04 -0.07 -3.22
N GLY A 105 13.73 -0.34 -1.94
CA GLY A 105 14.65 -0.21 -0.80
C GLY A 105 14.49 1.12 -0.05
N LYS A 106 13.75 2.08 -0.63
CA LYS A 106 13.53 3.41 -0.06
C LYS A 106 12.08 3.88 -0.23
N ASN A 107 11.45 3.56 -1.35
CA ASN A 107 10.11 4.01 -1.71
C ASN A 107 9.26 2.83 -2.19
N MET A 108 7.95 2.92 -2.02
CA MET A 108 7.03 2.07 -2.74
C MET A 108 6.68 2.73 -4.07
N VAL A 109 6.95 2.04 -5.18
CA VAL A 109 6.71 2.55 -6.55
C VAL A 109 5.78 1.61 -7.27
N LEU A 110 4.58 2.08 -7.64
CA LEU A 110 3.60 1.31 -8.38
C LEU A 110 3.28 2.02 -9.71
N GLU A 111 3.14 1.23 -10.77
CA GLU A 111 2.86 1.72 -12.12
C GLU A 111 1.70 0.95 -12.75
N GLY A 112 1.04 1.58 -13.72
CA GLY A 112 -0.04 0.97 -14.48
C GLY A 112 -0.48 1.82 -15.66
N ILE A 113 -1.62 1.48 -16.21
CA ILE A 113 -2.27 2.26 -17.27
C ILE A 113 -3.62 2.75 -16.74
N GLY A 114 -3.89 4.02 -16.90
CA GLY A 114 -5.13 4.65 -16.49
C GLY A 114 -5.42 5.90 -17.32
N PRO A 115 -6.58 6.57 -17.11
CA PRO A 115 -6.91 7.78 -17.83
C PRO A 115 -5.95 8.91 -17.46
N GLY A 116 -5.39 9.55 -18.47
CA GLY A 116 -4.61 10.78 -18.34
C GLY A 116 -5.51 12.02 -18.22
N PRO A 117 -4.91 13.23 -18.11
CA PRO A 117 -5.66 14.47 -17.96
C PRO A 117 -6.62 14.77 -19.13
N ASP A 118 -6.35 14.22 -20.31
CA ASP A 118 -7.17 14.31 -21.51
C ASP A 118 -8.17 13.14 -21.69
N GLY A 119 -8.25 12.22 -20.70
CA GLY A 119 -9.07 11.02 -20.74
C GLY A 119 -8.49 9.87 -21.57
N VAL A 120 -7.33 10.07 -22.21
CA VAL A 120 -6.65 9.00 -22.96
C VAL A 120 -5.92 8.08 -21.99
N MET A 121 -6.00 6.76 -22.22
CA MET A 121 -5.29 5.79 -21.40
C MET A 121 -3.79 5.93 -21.56
N THR A 122 -3.10 6.20 -20.47
CA THR A 122 -1.66 6.49 -20.44
C THR A 122 -0.98 5.89 -19.22
N LYS A 123 0.35 5.95 -19.19
CA LYS A 123 1.13 5.45 -18.05
C LYS A 123 0.84 6.27 -16.80
N GLN A 124 0.64 5.58 -15.70
CA GLN A 124 0.47 6.13 -14.37
C GLN A 124 1.59 5.62 -13.48
N ARG A 125 2.07 6.47 -12.57
CA ARG A 125 3.02 6.05 -11.52
C ARG A 125 2.66 6.75 -10.22
N ILE A 126 2.58 5.99 -9.14
CA ILE A 126 2.50 6.53 -7.79
C ILE A 126 3.74 6.09 -7.02
N THR A 127 4.33 7.04 -6.30
CA THR A 127 5.49 6.81 -5.44
C THR A 127 5.15 7.26 -4.03
N TRP A 128 5.24 6.37 -3.05
CA TRP A 128 5.14 6.69 -1.63
C TRP A 128 6.54 6.72 -1.02
N MET A 129 6.90 7.86 -0.47
CA MET A 129 8.22 8.15 0.07
C MET A 129 8.12 8.38 1.58
N PRO A 130 8.51 7.41 2.44
CA PRO A 130 8.59 7.65 3.87
C PRO A 130 9.72 8.62 4.18
N ASN A 131 9.45 9.60 5.05
CA ASN A 131 10.43 10.58 5.51
C ASN A 131 10.91 10.25 6.92
N SER A 132 12.09 10.76 7.29
CA SER A 132 12.69 10.54 8.61
C SER A 132 11.89 11.15 9.78
N ASP A 133 11.01 12.10 9.52
CA ASP A 133 10.10 12.71 10.50
C ASP A 133 8.79 11.91 10.70
N GLY A 134 8.67 10.74 10.08
CA GLY A 134 7.47 9.89 10.13
C GLY A 134 6.34 10.34 9.20
N SER A 135 6.51 11.41 8.44
CA SER A 135 5.58 11.77 7.37
C SER A 135 5.81 10.91 6.13
N VAL A 136 4.82 10.85 5.24
CA VAL A 136 4.94 10.17 3.94
C VAL A 136 4.58 11.16 2.84
N ARG A 137 5.35 11.23 1.76
CA ARG A 137 4.95 11.93 0.54
C ARG A 137 4.41 10.93 -0.46
N GLN A 138 3.24 11.18 -1.01
CA GLN A 138 2.68 10.47 -2.15
C GLN A 138 2.73 11.38 -3.37
N LEU A 139 3.42 10.94 -4.41
CA LEU A 139 3.49 11.62 -5.68
C LEU A 139 2.87 10.73 -6.77
N TRP A 140 1.77 11.18 -7.33
CA TRP A 140 1.13 10.55 -8.50
C TRP A 140 1.41 11.39 -9.74
N VAL A 141 1.96 10.74 -10.76
CA VAL A 141 2.22 11.32 -12.07
C VAL A 141 1.57 10.49 -13.17
N SER A 142 1.13 11.16 -14.22
CA SER A 142 0.57 10.56 -15.43
C SER A 142 1.40 11.01 -16.63
N ALA A 143 1.62 10.15 -17.63
CA ALA A 143 2.26 10.57 -18.86
C ALA A 143 1.29 11.36 -19.72
N ASP A 144 1.73 12.47 -20.30
CA ASP A 144 0.97 13.21 -21.33
C ASP A 144 1.08 12.52 -22.70
N SER A 145 0.43 13.09 -23.72
CA SER A 145 0.45 12.57 -25.09
C SER A 145 1.84 12.55 -25.75
N LYS A 146 2.84 13.26 -25.18
CA LYS A 146 4.23 13.26 -25.61
C LYS A 146 5.11 12.34 -24.77
N GLY A 147 4.52 11.66 -23.76
CA GLY A 147 5.23 10.78 -22.84
C GLY A 147 5.93 11.50 -21.68
N ALA A 148 5.74 12.81 -21.51
CA ALA A 148 6.27 13.55 -20.38
C ALA A 148 5.40 13.35 -19.13
N TRP A 149 6.04 13.22 -17.96
CA TRP A 149 5.33 13.04 -16.70
C TRP A 149 4.72 14.36 -16.20
N VAL A 150 3.43 14.35 -15.95
CA VAL A 150 2.66 15.47 -15.38
C VAL A 150 2.16 15.07 -14.00
N VAL A 151 2.28 15.97 -13.02
CA VAL A 151 1.80 15.73 -11.66
C VAL A 151 0.28 15.74 -11.64
N VAL A 152 -0.31 14.64 -11.17
CA VAL A 152 -1.75 14.49 -10.93
C VAL A 152 -2.06 14.81 -9.47
N PHE A 153 -1.22 14.31 -8.55
CA PHE A 153 -1.35 14.54 -7.12
C PHE A 153 0.03 14.58 -6.46
N ASP A 154 0.21 15.51 -5.51
CA ASP A 154 1.37 15.58 -4.62
C ASP A 154 0.85 15.88 -3.23
N GLY A 155 0.96 14.91 -2.34
CA GLY A 155 0.40 14.98 -0.99
C GLY A 155 1.44 14.62 0.07
N ARG A 156 1.56 15.46 1.10
CA ARG A 156 2.31 15.13 2.31
C ARG A 156 1.34 14.66 3.38
N TYR A 157 1.56 13.45 3.83
CA TYR A 157 0.82 12.76 4.88
C TYR A 157 1.50 13.03 6.22
N THR A 158 0.80 13.66 7.15
CA THR A 158 1.26 13.88 8.53
C THR A 158 0.29 13.20 9.49
N LYS A 159 0.81 12.57 10.54
CA LYS A 159 -0.05 11.92 11.56
C LYS A 159 -1.00 12.94 12.18
N HIS A 160 -2.22 12.48 12.42
CA HIS A 160 -3.27 13.29 13.08
C HIS A 160 -3.02 13.30 14.58
#